data_1acbab00fb921495002fcdb275e9e88b
#
_entry.id   1acbab00fb921495002fcdb275e9e88b
#
_cell.length_a   1.000
_cell.length_b   1.000
_cell.length_c   1.000
_cell.angle_alpha   90.00
_cell.angle_beta   90.00
_cell.angle_gamma   90.00
#
_symmetry.space_group_name_H-M   'P 1'
#
loop_
_entity.id
_entity.type
_entity.pdbx_description
1 polymer ?
#
loop_
_entity_poly.entity_id
_entity_poly.type
_entity_poly.pdbx_seq_one_letter_code
_entity_poly.pdbx_strand_id
1 'polypeptide(L)'
;MKATVRENGLAKYTWLIIATMSMVVILVSVFFIAFPEITFDISMEYPGSSLTWEVLDESSKVGMRFLIVRPFWDEILFGILGLFCAWGLKKREAFAWKLGVFWGVMMLVAGIAIGLSELFIGEWPTVCMVTIVYSIIGVIALSCLFFVKKDFDEILQNTNDTDVYP
;
A
#
# COMPACT_ATOMS: atom_id res chain seq x y z
N MET A 1 -14.10 7.74 -36.36
CA MET A 1 -12.69 7.39 -36.58
C MET A 1 -12.09 7.18 -35.21
N LYS A 2 -11.88 5.93 -34.73
CA LYS A 2 -11.29 5.66 -33.42
C LYS A 2 -9.81 6.04 -33.51
N ALA A 3 -9.42 7.13 -32.84
CA ALA A 3 -8.02 7.47 -32.66
C ALA A 3 -7.37 6.32 -31.87
N THR A 4 -6.52 5.54 -32.51
CA THR A 4 -5.64 4.58 -31.86
C THR A 4 -4.63 5.38 -31.03
N VAL A 5 -4.96 5.64 -29.78
CA VAL A 5 -4.02 6.19 -28.81
C VAL A 5 -2.86 5.20 -28.74
N ARG A 6 -1.69 5.66 -29.16
CA ARG A 6 -0.44 4.88 -29.12
C ARG A 6 -0.11 4.62 -27.66
N GLU A 7 -0.45 3.44 -27.17
CA GLU A 7 -0.19 3.05 -25.78
C GLU A 7 1.32 3.18 -25.50
N ASN A 8 1.67 4.12 -24.64
CA ASN A 8 3.02 4.14 -24.07
C ASN A 8 3.20 2.83 -23.31
N GLY A 9 4.28 2.08 -23.61
CA GLY A 9 4.46 0.72 -23.06
C GLY A 9 4.37 0.63 -21.53
N LEU A 10 4.72 1.70 -20.81
CA LEU A 10 4.58 1.78 -19.35
C LEU A 10 3.10 1.87 -18.90
N ALA A 11 2.26 2.62 -19.60
CA ALA A 11 0.84 2.78 -19.29
C ALA A 11 0.11 1.43 -19.26
N LYS A 12 0.49 0.53 -20.17
CA LYS A 12 -0.09 -0.81 -20.28
C LYS A 12 0.13 -1.66 -19.03
N TYR A 13 1.24 -1.48 -18.32
CA TYR A 13 1.63 -2.30 -17.18
C TYR A 13 1.42 -1.65 -15.81
N THR A 14 1.05 -0.36 -15.75
CA THR A 14 0.85 0.36 -14.50
C THR A 14 -0.18 -0.34 -13.58
N TRP A 15 -1.29 -0.80 -14.14
CA TRP A 15 -2.29 -1.55 -13.38
C TRP A 15 -1.72 -2.85 -12.79
N LEU A 16 -0.84 -3.54 -13.52
CA LEU A 16 -0.22 -4.79 -13.06
C LEU A 16 0.76 -4.51 -11.92
N ILE A 17 1.55 -3.45 -12.02
CA ILE A 17 2.48 -3.02 -10.97
C ILE A 17 1.70 -2.73 -9.68
N ILE A 18 0.64 -1.92 -9.75
CA ILE A 18 -0.18 -1.59 -8.59
C ILE A 18 -0.87 -2.83 -8.02
N ALA A 19 -1.41 -3.71 -8.87
CA ALA A 19 -2.01 -4.97 -8.43
C ALA A 19 -1.02 -5.86 -7.69
N THR A 20 0.20 -6.02 -8.24
CA THR A 20 1.24 -6.84 -7.62
C THR A 20 1.65 -6.28 -6.26
N MET A 21 1.88 -4.97 -6.17
CA MET A 21 2.22 -4.30 -4.90
C MET A 21 1.11 -4.47 -3.86
N SER A 22 -0.15 -4.29 -4.26
CA SER A 22 -1.30 -4.47 -3.39
C SER A 22 -1.43 -5.91 -2.88
N MET A 23 -1.18 -6.90 -3.73
CA MET A 23 -1.16 -8.31 -3.33
C MET A 23 -0.03 -8.60 -2.34
N VAL A 24 1.15 -8.04 -2.54
CA VAL A 24 2.26 -8.18 -1.58
C VAL A 24 1.88 -7.62 -0.22
N VAL A 25 1.29 -6.42 -0.16
CA VAL A 25 0.81 -5.82 1.09
C VAL A 25 -0.18 -6.75 1.79
N ILE A 26 -1.19 -7.26 1.07
CA ILE A 26 -2.19 -8.18 1.65
C ILE A 26 -1.53 -9.46 2.18
N LEU A 27 -0.66 -10.10 1.39
CA LEU A 27 -0.03 -11.36 1.78
C LEU A 27 0.88 -11.20 3.00
N VAL A 28 1.65 -10.12 3.07
CA VAL A 28 2.49 -9.80 4.23
C VAL A 28 1.63 -9.56 5.46
N SER A 29 0.56 -8.78 5.34
CA SER A 29 -0.35 -8.50 6.46
C SER A 29 -1.07 -9.76 6.94
N VAL A 30 -1.53 -10.63 6.03
CA VAL A 30 -2.12 -11.94 6.39
C VAL A 30 -1.11 -12.81 7.11
N PHE A 31 0.15 -12.83 6.67
CA PHE A 31 1.20 -13.58 7.35
C PHE A 31 1.39 -13.11 8.79
N PHE A 32 1.49 -11.81 9.03
CA PHE A 32 1.68 -11.25 10.38
C PHE A 32 0.45 -11.45 11.28
N ILE A 33 -0.76 -11.47 10.71
CA ILE A 33 -1.98 -11.81 11.45
C ILE A 33 -2.00 -13.30 11.83
N ALA A 34 -1.54 -14.16 10.93
CA ALA A 34 -1.53 -15.61 11.17
C ALA A 34 -0.47 -16.05 12.19
N PHE A 35 0.64 -15.29 12.29
CA PHE A 35 1.79 -15.61 13.15
C PHE A 35 2.13 -14.44 14.09
N PRO A 36 1.23 -14.07 15.03
CA PRO A 36 1.43 -12.92 15.91
C PRO A 36 2.63 -13.08 16.86
N GLU A 37 3.00 -14.30 17.21
CA GLU A 37 4.21 -14.61 18.00
C GLU A 37 5.48 -14.18 17.27
N ILE A 38 5.60 -14.51 15.99
CA ILE A 38 6.76 -14.12 15.17
C ILE A 38 6.82 -12.59 15.06
N THR A 39 5.67 -11.94 14.87
CA THR A 39 5.57 -10.48 14.78
C THR A 39 6.00 -9.81 16.07
N PHE A 40 5.58 -10.36 17.22
CA PHE A 40 5.96 -9.87 18.53
C PHE A 40 7.47 -9.98 18.74
N ASP A 41 8.05 -11.17 18.54
CA ASP A 41 9.47 -11.43 18.76
C ASP A 41 10.33 -10.53 17.88
N ILE A 42 9.97 -10.37 16.61
CA ILE A 42 10.62 -9.44 15.69
C ILE A 42 10.54 -7.99 16.20
N SER A 43 9.36 -7.55 16.69
CA SER A 43 9.17 -6.18 17.18
C SER A 43 9.88 -5.90 18.48
N MET A 44 10.16 -6.95 19.28
CA MET A 44 10.85 -6.84 20.57
C MET A 44 12.34 -7.19 20.50
N GLU A 45 12.85 -7.51 19.31
CA GLU A 45 14.26 -7.83 19.10
C GLU A 45 15.13 -6.56 19.10
N TYR A 46 15.44 -6.03 20.28
CA TYR A 46 16.39 -4.93 20.46
C TYR A 46 17.45 -5.28 21.50
N PRO A 47 18.65 -4.68 21.45
CA PRO A 47 19.73 -4.98 22.37
C PRO A 47 19.32 -4.75 23.83
N GLY A 48 19.31 -5.83 24.62
CA GLY A 48 18.93 -5.80 26.03
C GLY A 48 17.50 -6.19 26.36
N SER A 49 16.64 -6.44 25.35
CA SER A 49 15.32 -7.05 25.57
C SER A 49 15.46 -8.53 25.89
N SER A 50 14.81 -8.96 26.97
CA SER A 50 14.61 -10.38 27.29
C SER A 50 13.13 -10.79 27.13
N LEU A 51 12.31 -9.91 26.57
CA LEU A 51 10.88 -10.13 26.41
C LEU A 51 10.64 -10.91 25.13
N THR A 52 10.27 -12.17 25.24
CA THR A 52 9.84 -13.03 24.14
C THR A 52 8.39 -13.42 24.32
N TRP A 53 7.72 -13.86 23.23
CA TRP A 53 6.35 -14.31 23.30
C TRP A 53 6.11 -15.42 24.34
N GLU A 54 7.09 -16.29 24.52
CA GLU A 54 7.00 -17.42 25.45
C GLU A 54 6.95 -17.00 26.93
N VAL A 55 7.55 -15.85 27.27
CA VAL A 55 7.61 -15.33 28.65
C VAL A 55 6.31 -14.66 29.07
N LEU A 56 5.44 -14.31 28.11
CA LEU A 56 4.14 -13.68 28.41
C LEU A 56 3.17 -14.66 29.04
N ASP A 57 2.42 -14.21 30.05
CA ASP A 57 1.27 -14.94 30.57
C ASP A 57 0.10 -14.94 29.56
N GLU A 58 -0.83 -15.87 29.68
CA GLU A 58 -1.92 -16.05 28.71
C GLU A 58 -2.83 -14.81 28.58
N SER A 59 -3.04 -14.04 29.64
CA SER A 59 -3.83 -12.81 29.57
C SER A 59 -3.13 -11.72 28.79
N SER A 60 -1.82 -11.57 28.97
CA SER A 60 -0.98 -10.64 28.22
C SER A 60 -0.89 -11.03 26.73
N LYS A 61 -0.77 -12.32 26.42
CA LYS A 61 -0.78 -12.81 25.04
C LYS A 61 -2.07 -12.43 24.29
N VAL A 62 -3.24 -12.53 24.93
CA VAL A 62 -4.51 -12.13 24.32
C VAL A 62 -4.52 -10.64 24.01
N GLY A 63 -4.09 -9.80 24.95
CA GLY A 63 -4.01 -8.35 24.75
C GLY A 63 -3.01 -7.98 23.66
N MET A 64 -1.83 -8.60 23.65
CA MET A 64 -0.79 -8.36 22.65
C MET A 64 -1.21 -8.82 21.25
N ARG A 65 -1.88 -9.96 21.13
CA ARG A 65 -2.45 -10.39 19.82
C ARG A 65 -3.34 -9.31 19.23
N PHE A 66 -4.21 -8.72 20.03
CA PHE A 66 -5.11 -7.66 19.55
C PHE A 66 -4.33 -6.43 19.09
N LEU A 67 -3.34 -5.98 19.87
CA LEU A 67 -2.52 -4.81 19.56
C LEU A 67 -1.67 -5.00 18.29
N ILE A 68 -1.10 -6.20 18.13
CA ILE A 68 -0.24 -6.54 16.98
C ILE A 68 -1.07 -6.72 15.71
N VAL A 69 -2.23 -7.39 15.80
CA VAL A 69 -3.03 -7.75 14.63
C VAL A 69 -3.80 -6.55 14.06
N ARG A 70 -4.19 -5.59 14.91
CA ARG A 70 -5.00 -4.44 14.50
C ARG A 70 -4.40 -3.63 13.32
N PRO A 71 -3.13 -3.21 13.34
CA PRO A 71 -2.55 -2.44 12.24
C PRO A 71 -2.61 -3.17 10.89
N PHE A 72 -2.45 -4.50 10.89
CA PHE A 72 -2.43 -5.30 9.66
C PHE A 72 -3.81 -5.40 9.00
N TRP A 73 -4.91 -5.25 9.76
CA TRP A 73 -6.25 -5.13 9.18
C TRP A 73 -6.39 -3.87 8.33
N ASP A 74 -5.85 -2.75 8.80
CA ASP A 74 -5.85 -1.50 8.04
C ASP A 74 -5.02 -1.67 6.76
N GLU A 75 -3.90 -2.37 6.82
CA GLU A 75 -3.06 -2.66 5.65
C GLU A 75 -3.76 -3.55 4.63
N ILE A 76 -4.53 -4.57 5.07
CA ILE A 76 -5.35 -5.38 4.17
C ILE A 76 -6.37 -4.50 3.45
N LEU A 77 -7.03 -3.58 4.15
CA LEU A 77 -7.97 -2.64 3.53
C LEU A 77 -7.27 -1.75 2.50
N PHE A 78 -6.07 -1.26 2.78
CA PHE A 78 -5.26 -0.52 1.82
C PHE A 78 -4.85 -1.37 0.62
N GLY A 79 -4.50 -2.63 0.84
CA GLY A 79 -4.21 -3.57 -0.24
C GLY A 79 -5.43 -3.80 -1.14
N ILE A 80 -6.62 -3.99 -0.56
CA ILE A 80 -7.88 -4.14 -1.30
C ILE A 80 -8.18 -2.86 -2.11
N LEU A 81 -8.00 -1.68 -1.52
CA LEU A 81 -8.17 -0.40 -2.22
C LEU A 81 -7.22 -0.29 -3.42
N GLY A 82 -5.97 -0.72 -3.27
CA GLY A 82 -5.00 -0.76 -4.36
C GLY A 82 -5.39 -1.74 -5.48
N LEU A 83 -5.95 -2.91 -5.15
CA LEU A 83 -6.50 -3.84 -6.15
C LEU A 83 -7.69 -3.25 -6.91
N PHE A 84 -8.57 -2.53 -6.21
CA PHE A 84 -9.70 -1.83 -6.83
C PHE A 84 -9.22 -0.72 -7.76
N CYS A 85 -8.19 0.03 -7.36
CA CYS A 85 -7.52 1.00 -8.21
C CYS A 85 -6.93 0.33 -9.46
N ALA A 86 -6.18 -0.76 -9.31
CA ALA A 86 -5.59 -1.49 -10.42
C ALA A 86 -6.64 -2.01 -11.41
N TRP A 87 -7.76 -2.50 -10.91
CA TRP A 87 -8.88 -2.91 -11.74
C TRP A 87 -9.47 -1.76 -12.56
N GLY A 88 -9.70 -0.59 -11.93
CA GLY A 88 -10.18 0.61 -12.61
C GLY A 88 -9.18 1.14 -13.64
N LEU A 89 -7.86 1.12 -13.33
CA LEU A 89 -6.80 1.48 -14.29
C LEU A 89 -6.81 0.55 -15.51
N LYS A 90 -6.97 -0.76 -15.30
CA LYS A 90 -7.09 -1.74 -16.39
C LYS A 90 -8.29 -1.47 -17.28
N LYS A 91 -9.41 -1.03 -16.70
CA LYS A 91 -10.63 -0.66 -17.42
C LYS A 91 -10.63 0.78 -17.97
N ARG A 92 -9.61 1.57 -17.64
CA ARG A 92 -9.50 2.99 -17.99
C ARG A 92 -10.63 3.85 -17.42
N GLU A 93 -11.09 3.51 -16.22
CA GLU A 93 -12.12 4.30 -15.54
C GLU A 93 -11.55 5.63 -15.03
N ALA A 94 -12.29 6.72 -15.23
CA ALA A 94 -11.84 8.08 -14.92
C ALA A 94 -11.45 8.28 -13.44
N PHE A 95 -12.13 7.58 -12.52
CA PHE A 95 -11.83 7.67 -11.09
C PHE A 95 -10.51 6.99 -10.69
N ALA A 96 -10.07 6.00 -11.47
CA ALA A 96 -9.00 5.10 -11.08
C ALA A 96 -7.65 5.81 -10.94
N TRP A 97 -7.38 6.81 -11.76
CA TRP A 97 -6.17 7.60 -11.64
C TRP A 97 -6.14 8.40 -10.33
N LYS A 98 -7.26 9.08 -9.99
CA LYS A 98 -7.37 9.85 -8.72
C LYS A 98 -7.23 8.95 -7.51
N LEU A 99 -7.91 7.79 -7.54
CA LEU A 99 -7.84 6.79 -6.48
C LEU A 99 -6.43 6.23 -6.33
N GLY A 100 -5.74 5.98 -7.45
CA GLY A 100 -4.36 5.52 -7.45
C GLY A 100 -3.38 6.53 -6.85
N VAL A 101 -3.54 7.81 -7.19
CA VAL A 101 -2.73 8.89 -6.58
C VAL A 101 -2.99 8.95 -5.07
N PHE A 102 -4.25 8.91 -4.64
CA PHE A 102 -4.61 8.87 -3.23
C PHE A 102 -3.94 7.68 -2.52
N TRP A 103 -4.07 6.47 -3.09
CA TRP A 103 -3.46 5.26 -2.55
C TRP A 103 -1.93 5.35 -2.45
N GLY A 104 -1.26 5.83 -3.51
CA GLY A 104 0.19 6.00 -3.54
C GLY A 104 0.69 7.02 -2.50
N VAL A 105 -0.04 8.14 -2.34
CA VAL A 105 0.26 9.14 -1.30
C VAL A 105 0.08 8.55 0.09
N MET A 106 -0.99 7.79 0.33
CA MET A 106 -1.23 7.16 1.63
C MET A 106 -0.12 6.15 1.99
N MET A 107 0.34 5.35 1.02
CA MET A 107 1.47 4.45 1.22
C MET A 107 2.75 5.21 1.58
N LEU A 108 3.05 6.29 0.86
CA LEU A 108 4.23 7.12 1.13
C LEU A 108 4.15 7.77 2.52
N VAL A 109 3.00 8.34 2.87
CA VAL A 109 2.78 8.99 4.18
C VAL A 109 2.86 7.97 5.31
N ALA A 110 2.26 6.79 5.15
CA ALA A 110 2.36 5.70 6.13
C ALA A 110 3.83 5.29 6.34
N GLY A 111 4.59 5.07 5.27
CA GLY A 111 6.02 4.77 5.36
C GLY A 111 6.80 5.85 6.11
N ILE A 112 6.61 7.11 5.76
CA ILE A 112 7.29 8.24 6.44
C ILE A 112 6.87 8.33 7.90
N ALA A 113 5.58 8.22 8.23
CA ALA A 113 5.07 8.32 9.59
C ALA A 113 5.63 7.21 10.50
N ILE A 114 5.66 5.97 9.99
CA ILE A 114 6.29 4.85 10.69
C ILE A 114 7.78 5.14 10.92
N GLY A 115 8.52 5.55 9.89
CA GLY A 115 9.95 5.85 10.01
C GLY A 115 10.26 6.96 10.99
N LEU A 116 9.44 8.01 11.02
CA LEU A 116 9.60 9.09 11.99
C LEU A 116 9.31 8.62 13.42
N SER A 117 8.27 7.81 13.64
CA SER A 117 7.96 7.31 14.98
C SER A 117 9.10 6.49 15.57
N GLU A 118 9.84 5.76 14.75
CA GLU A 118 10.98 4.95 15.17
C GLU A 118 12.24 5.74 15.46
N LEU A 119 12.47 6.82 14.69
CA LEU A 119 13.54 7.74 15.02
C LEU A 119 13.39 8.32 16.44
N PHE A 120 12.14 8.49 16.92
CA PHE A 120 11.85 8.98 18.26
C PHE A 120 11.94 7.89 19.33
N ILE A 121 11.65 6.64 19.00
CA ILE A 121 11.64 5.52 19.95
C ILE A 121 13.03 4.87 20.06
N GLY A 122 13.89 5.06 19.06
CA GLY A 122 15.26 4.56 19.06
C GLY A 122 15.37 3.07 18.73
N GLU A 123 14.32 2.45 18.23
CA GLU A 123 14.28 1.03 17.88
C GLU A 123 14.65 0.82 16.41
N TRP A 124 15.72 0.15 16.18
CA TRP A 124 16.25 -0.28 14.88
C TRP A 124 16.42 -1.79 14.92
N PRO A 125 16.18 -2.55 13.89
CA PRO A 125 16.19 -2.37 12.43
C PRO A 125 14.94 -2.87 11.69
N THR A 126 13.98 -3.53 12.34
CA THR A 126 12.89 -4.28 11.68
C THR A 126 11.86 -3.35 11.09
N VAL A 127 11.56 -2.29 11.79
CA VAL A 127 10.54 -1.32 11.38
C VAL A 127 11.10 -0.42 10.28
N CYS A 128 12.42 -0.21 10.21
CA CYS A 128 13.06 0.44 9.05
C CYS A 128 12.76 -0.31 7.75
N MET A 129 12.69 -1.65 7.76
CA MET A 129 12.34 -2.41 6.57
C MET A 129 10.91 -2.13 6.11
N VAL A 130 9.94 -2.12 7.02
CA VAL A 130 8.53 -1.83 6.70
C VAL A 130 8.41 -0.42 6.14
N THR A 131 9.02 0.57 6.81
CA THR A 131 9.07 1.97 6.37
C THR A 131 9.63 2.12 4.96
N ILE A 132 10.76 1.48 4.68
CA ILE A 132 11.41 1.52 3.37
C ILE A 132 10.49 0.89 2.32
N VAL A 133 9.90 -0.26 2.61
CA VAL A 133 9.01 -0.96 1.67
C VAL A 133 7.78 -0.11 1.32
N TYR A 134 7.08 0.47 2.30
CA TYR A 134 5.91 1.32 2.03
C TYR A 134 6.29 2.58 1.27
N SER A 135 7.39 3.23 1.63
CA SER A 135 7.87 4.42 0.92
C SER A 135 8.24 4.11 -0.53
N ILE A 136 8.93 3.00 -0.79
CA ILE A 136 9.27 2.54 -2.14
C ILE A 136 7.99 2.24 -2.95
N ILE A 137 7.03 1.52 -2.38
CA ILE A 137 5.74 1.23 -3.01
C ILE A 137 5.04 2.54 -3.40
N GLY A 138 4.95 3.49 -2.47
CA GLY A 138 4.34 4.79 -2.71
C GLY A 138 5.01 5.56 -3.85
N VAL A 139 6.34 5.64 -3.84
CA VAL A 139 7.13 6.35 -4.88
C VAL A 139 6.95 5.68 -6.25
N ILE A 140 7.04 4.36 -6.33
CA ILE A 140 6.89 3.63 -7.60
C ILE A 140 5.45 3.82 -8.13
N ALA A 141 4.43 3.67 -7.28
CA ALA A 141 3.05 3.85 -7.67
C ALA A 141 2.78 5.26 -8.21
N LEU A 142 3.21 6.31 -7.48
CA LEU A 142 3.06 7.69 -7.90
C LEU A 142 3.80 7.98 -9.21
N SER A 143 5.02 7.46 -9.36
CA SER A 143 5.79 7.60 -10.60
C SER A 143 5.07 6.97 -11.78
N CYS A 144 4.59 5.73 -11.64
CA CYS A 144 3.81 5.05 -12.69
C CYS A 144 2.54 5.82 -13.05
N LEU A 145 1.80 6.33 -12.05
CA LEU A 145 0.58 7.09 -12.26
C LEU A 145 0.84 8.45 -12.92
N PHE A 146 1.96 9.08 -12.63
CA PHE A 146 2.36 10.31 -13.31
C PHE A 146 2.56 10.11 -14.81
N PHE A 147 3.18 9.00 -15.22
CA PHE A 147 3.39 8.69 -16.64
C PHE A 147 2.09 8.39 -17.40
N VAL A 148 1.06 7.86 -16.73
CA VAL A 148 -0.25 7.57 -17.36
C VAL A 148 -1.25 8.71 -17.25
N LYS A 149 -0.91 9.80 -16.53
CA LYS A 149 -1.80 10.93 -16.29
C LYS A 149 -2.42 11.46 -17.61
N LYS A 150 -1.58 11.66 -18.61
CA LYS A 150 -2.01 12.22 -19.90
C LYS A 150 -3.11 11.39 -20.58
N ASP A 151 -2.99 10.06 -20.48
CA ASP A 151 -3.98 9.14 -21.08
C ASP A 151 -5.33 9.27 -20.37
N PHE A 152 -5.33 9.54 -19.05
CA PHE A 152 -6.56 9.75 -18.27
C PHE A 152 -7.16 11.15 -18.45
N ASP A 153 -6.34 12.19 -18.64
CA ASP A 153 -6.81 13.54 -18.94
C ASP A 153 -7.56 13.58 -20.28
N GLU A 154 -7.09 12.85 -21.31
CA GLU A 154 -7.78 12.72 -22.60
C GLU A 154 -9.14 11.98 -22.47
N ILE A 155 -9.22 10.96 -21.59
CA ILE A 155 -10.47 10.25 -21.32
C ILE A 155 -11.49 11.18 -20.64
N LEU A 156 -11.05 11.97 -19.65
CA LEU A 156 -11.91 12.92 -18.93
C LEU A 156 -12.46 14.01 -19.84
N GLN A 157 -11.65 14.54 -20.79
CA GLN A 157 -12.10 15.53 -21.76
C GLN A 157 -13.18 14.96 -22.69
N ASN A 158 -12.94 13.76 -23.23
CA ASN A 158 -13.90 13.11 -24.12
C ASN A 158 -15.24 12.77 -23.43
N THR A 159 -15.23 12.48 -22.13
CA THR A 159 -16.46 12.20 -21.36
C THR A 159 -17.28 13.47 -21.16
N ASN A 160 -16.63 14.60 -20.86
CA ASN A 160 -17.32 15.88 -20.70
C ASN A 160 -17.93 16.40 -22.00
N ASP A 161 -17.31 16.14 -23.16
CA ASP A 161 -17.82 16.57 -24.45
C ASP A 161 -19.06 15.75 -24.93
N THR A 162 -19.19 14.50 -24.43
CA THR A 162 -20.37 13.66 -24.76
C THR A 162 -21.60 13.99 -23.92
N ASP A 163 -21.45 14.57 -22.73
CA ASP A 163 -22.56 14.94 -21.84
C ASP A 163 -23.17 16.31 -22.19
N VAL A 164 -22.61 17.03 -23.17
CA VAL A 164 -23.09 18.38 -23.58
C VAL A 164 -24.15 18.34 -24.71
N TYR A 165 -24.40 17.19 -25.31
CA TYR A 165 -25.46 17.05 -26.33
C TYR A 165 -26.52 16.05 -25.87
N PRO A 166 -27.72 16.55 -25.47
CA PRO A 166 -28.90 15.71 -25.29
C PRO A 166 -29.48 15.25 -26.65
#